data_16209f3131e37a1626a6f47c9a57fc0b
#
_entry.id   16209f3131e37a1626a6f47c9a57fc0b
#
_cell.length_a   1.000
_cell.length_b   1.000
_cell.length_c   1.000
_cell.angle_alpha   90.00
_cell.angle_beta   90.00
_cell.angle_gamma   90.00
#
_symmetry.space_group_name_H-M   'P 1'
#
loop_
_entity.id
_entity.type
_entity.pdbx_description
1 polymer ?
#
loop_
_entity_poly.entity_id
_entity_poly.type
_entity_poly.pdbx_seq_one_letter_code
_entity_poly.pdbx_strand_id
1 'polypeptide(L)'
;MSGGQPSSSTTSRTVVLALYKFVSIPKEDVEILRKEVEDKLRSVKARGTILLAEEGINGTICYAEEDVGGSSHDAVQDYLQNHPYFIGLRTRVSYVDTPIFHRLKIKIKKEIVTIGGNADDDDESKKPIGHMSQCTIDPTKICGEYVKPDEWDRLCDDPGVVVIDTRNKYEIDIGTFENAVSPNTDNFRQFPDWLHRFAKACVEVETYEKKEESTEQCVVNKGIIGRSISSMNDARNPHPVPEEEMPVVRKKPKAVAMFCTGGIRCEKSTSYTIAAEVFPKDMPIYHLDGGVLAYLDSHPDEKKSKWKGECFVFDQRVAVTHGLKPSTKYNACHACRRPISDEDKKRPDYVKGVSCKFCISHATKKQIDRFEERQKQMNLALEKGSVHIHDSKALD
;
A
#
# COMPACT_ATOMS: atom_id res chain seq x y z
N MET A 1 -32.59 50.91 -4.94
CA MET A 1 -31.33 50.32 -4.46
C MET A 1 -31.58 48.86 -4.17
N SER A 2 -31.32 48.02 -5.15
CA SER A 2 -31.48 46.56 -5.03
C SER A 2 -30.12 45.96 -4.70
N GLY A 3 -29.98 45.54 -3.45
CA GLY A 3 -28.80 44.85 -2.99
C GLY A 3 -28.75 43.41 -3.56
N GLY A 4 -27.87 43.18 -4.51
CA GLY A 4 -27.51 41.83 -4.94
C GLY A 4 -26.80 41.10 -3.83
N GLN A 5 -27.40 40.03 -3.34
CA GLN A 5 -26.67 39.06 -2.49
C GLN A 5 -25.59 38.36 -3.31
N PRO A 6 -24.40 38.17 -2.78
CA PRO A 6 -23.39 37.35 -3.45
C PRO A 6 -23.89 35.92 -3.50
N SER A 7 -23.99 35.34 -4.69
CA SER A 7 -24.23 33.92 -4.90
C SER A 7 -23.11 33.14 -4.24
N SER A 8 -23.43 32.37 -3.19
CA SER A 8 -22.52 31.38 -2.60
C SER A 8 -22.20 30.35 -3.70
N SER A 9 -21.00 30.43 -4.26
CA SER A 9 -20.46 29.35 -5.08
C SER A 9 -20.28 28.15 -4.15
N THR A 10 -21.23 27.23 -4.16
CA THR A 10 -21.07 25.89 -3.58
C THR A 10 -19.94 25.22 -4.36
N THR A 11 -18.73 25.24 -3.81
CA THR A 11 -17.62 24.44 -4.32
C THR A 11 -18.01 22.97 -4.18
N SER A 12 -18.28 22.34 -5.32
CA SER A 12 -18.62 20.92 -5.40
C SER A 12 -17.47 20.11 -4.80
N ARG A 13 -17.76 19.35 -3.73
CA ARG A 13 -16.79 18.46 -3.09
C ARG A 13 -16.63 17.20 -3.94
N THR A 14 -15.40 16.71 -4.02
CA THR A 14 -15.10 15.43 -4.65
C THR A 14 -14.97 14.33 -3.59
N VAL A 15 -15.82 13.33 -3.69
CA VAL A 15 -15.76 12.10 -2.88
C VAL A 15 -14.64 11.22 -3.40
N VAL A 16 -13.81 10.70 -2.51
CA VAL A 16 -12.80 9.67 -2.77
C VAL A 16 -13.22 8.41 -2.02
N LEU A 17 -13.50 7.35 -2.77
CA LEU A 17 -13.90 6.05 -2.24
C LEU A 17 -12.81 5.02 -2.53
N ALA A 18 -12.06 4.63 -1.49
CA ALA A 18 -11.20 3.45 -1.52
C ALA A 18 -12.03 2.23 -1.12
N LEU A 19 -11.84 1.12 -1.82
CA LEU A 19 -12.63 -0.09 -1.61
C LEU A 19 -11.84 -1.35 -1.90
N TYR A 20 -12.14 -2.42 -1.18
CA TYR A 20 -11.69 -3.76 -1.54
C TYR A 20 -12.53 -4.84 -0.86
N LYS A 21 -12.55 -6.02 -1.47
CA LYS A 21 -13.08 -7.24 -0.87
C LYS A 21 -12.45 -8.46 -1.52
N PHE A 22 -12.02 -9.41 -0.69
CA PHE A 22 -11.77 -10.78 -1.14
C PHE A 22 -13.08 -11.53 -1.18
N VAL A 23 -13.38 -12.12 -2.33
CA VAL A 23 -14.58 -12.93 -2.57
C VAL A 23 -14.35 -13.79 -3.81
N SER A 24 -14.76 -15.06 -3.78
CA SER A 24 -14.67 -15.92 -4.96
C SER A 24 -15.67 -15.47 -6.01
N ILE A 25 -15.19 -15.11 -7.20
CA ILE A 25 -15.98 -14.73 -8.37
C ILE A 25 -15.71 -15.77 -9.47
N PRO A 26 -16.73 -16.48 -9.98
CA PRO A 26 -16.54 -17.37 -11.10
C PRO A 26 -15.88 -16.67 -12.29
N LYS A 27 -14.98 -17.36 -12.97
CA LYS A 27 -14.20 -16.77 -14.07
C LYS A 27 -15.09 -16.18 -15.18
N GLU A 28 -16.19 -16.87 -15.49
CA GLU A 28 -17.22 -16.47 -16.45
C GLU A 28 -17.92 -15.16 -16.05
N ASP A 29 -18.05 -14.89 -14.76
CA ASP A 29 -18.76 -13.70 -14.26
C ASP A 29 -17.85 -12.46 -14.18
N VAL A 30 -16.52 -12.62 -14.16
CA VAL A 30 -15.58 -11.49 -13.99
C VAL A 30 -15.73 -10.42 -15.08
N GLU A 31 -15.90 -10.83 -16.35
CA GLU A 31 -16.07 -9.88 -17.46
C GLU A 31 -17.46 -9.24 -17.46
N ILE A 32 -18.49 -9.97 -17.06
CA ILE A 32 -19.85 -9.45 -16.90
C ILE A 32 -19.85 -8.38 -15.83
N LEU A 33 -19.32 -8.72 -14.65
CA LEU A 33 -19.18 -7.82 -13.51
C LEU A 33 -18.35 -6.58 -13.85
N ARG A 34 -17.29 -6.73 -14.65
CA ARG A 34 -16.47 -5.60 -15.11
C ARG A 34 -17.33 -4.59 -15.85
N LYS A 35 -18.19 -5.03 -16.78
CA LYS A 35 -19.08 -4.17 -17.56
C LYS A 35 -20.13 -3.49 -16.69
N GLU A 36 -20.78 -4.25 -15.81
CA GLU A 36 -21.81 -3.72 -14.90
C GLU A 36 -21.25 -2.61 -14.00
N VAL A 37 -20.08 -2.85 -13.39
CA VAL A 37 -19.40 -1.85 -12.54
C VAL A 37 -18.94 -0.66 -13.39
N GLU A 38 -18.42 -0.89 -14.61
CA GLU A 38 -18.00 0.19 -15.50
C GLU A 38 -19.16 1.09 -15.90
N ASP A 39 -20.30 0.52 -16.32
CA ASP A 39 -21.48 1.27 -16.74
C ASP A 39 -22.03 2.09 -15.57
N LYS A 40 -22.14 1.52 -14.39
CA LYS A 40 -22.57 2.25 -13.20
C LYS A 40 -21.64 3.40 -12.83
N LEU A 41 -20.33 3.16 -12.80
CA LEU A 41 -19.37 4.20 -12.45
C LEU A 41 -19.26 5.29 -13.52
N ARG A 42 -19.45 4.96 -14.80
CA ARG A 42 -19.53 5.95 -15.89
C ARG A 42 -20.78 6.82 -15.76
N SER A 43 -21.92 6.28 -15.36
CA SER A 43 -23.16 7.05 -15.21
C SER A 43 -23.04 8.19 -14.19
N VAL A 44 -22.17 8.06 -13.20
CA VAL A 44 -21.85 9.08 -12.19
C VAL A 44 -20.52 9.79 -12.47
N LYS A 45 -20.01 9.73 -13.69
CA LYS A 45 -18.76 10.34 -14.15
C LYS A 45 -17.55 10.03 -13.23
N ALA A 46 -17.56 8.89 -12.57
CA ALA A 46 -16.50 8.47 -11.67
C ALA A 46 -15.17 8.35 -12.42
N ARG A 47 -14.07 8.62 -11.71
CA ARG A 47 -12.69 8.46 -12.18
C ARG A 47 -11.94 7.59 -11.17
N GLY A 48 -10.89 6.91 -11.60
CA GLY A 48 -10.11 6.07 -10.70
C GLY A 48 -9.71 4.74 -11.33
N THR A 49 -9.27 3.83 -10.49
CA THR A 49 -8.88 2.48 -10.94
C THR A 49 -9.53 1.43 -10.06
N ILE A 50 -10.22 0.49 -10.70
CA ILE A 50 -10.73 -0.75 -10.09
C ILE A 50 -9.96 -1.92 -10.69
N LEU A 51 -9.54 -2.84 -9.86
CA LEU A 51 -9.02 -4.15 -10.22
C LEU A 51 -10.06 -5.20 -9.86
N LEU A 52 -10.37 -6.08 -10.80
CA LEU A 52 -11.24 -7.24 -10.62
C LEU A 52 -10.42 -8.50 -10.91
N ALA A 53 -10.64 -9.53 -10.14
CA ALA A 53 -10.07 -10.87 -10.34
C ALA A 53 -11.05 -11.92 -9.81
N GLU A 54 -10.77 -13.20 -10.07
CA GLU A 54 -11.52 -14.31 -9.47
C GLU A 54 -11.48 -14.32 -7.94
N GLU A 55 -10.48 -13.65 -7.34
CA GLU A 55 -10.33 -13.49 -5.88
C GLU A 55 -11.01 -12.24 -5.29
N GLY A 56 -11.63 -11.35 -6.13
CA GLY A 56 -12.36 -10.21 -5.62
C GLY A 56 -12.20 -8.88 -6.37
N ILE A 57 -12.35 -7.79 -5.62
CA ILE A 57 -12.30 -6.40 -6.11
C ILE A 57 -11.36 -5.55 -5.24
N ASN A 58 -10.65 -4.61 -5.88
CA ASN A 58 -9.81 -3.62 -5.21
C ASN A 58 -9.71 -2.34 -6.03
N GLY A 59 -9.77 -1.18 -5.38
CA GLY A 59 -9.55 0.06 -6.09
C GLY A 59 -9.77 1.32 -5.28
N THR A 60 -9.55 2.45 -5.98
CA THR A 60 -9.91 3.78 -5.49
C THR A 60 -10.53 4.54 -6.64
N ILE A 61 -11.67 5.17 -6.38
CA ILE A 61 -12.40 6.00 -7.31
C ILE A 61 -12.69 7.36 -6.69
N CYS A 62 -12.96 8.35 -7.52
CA CYS A 62 -13.48 9.64 -7.09
C CYS A 62 -14.59 10.11 -8.05
N TYR A 63 -15.54 10.86 -7.51
CA TYR A 63 -16.67 11.45 -8.26
C TYR A 63 -17.16 12.70 -7.53
N ALA A 64 -17.83 13.61 -8.27
CA ALA A 64 -18.41 14.80 -7.64
C ALA A 64 -19.63 14.40 -6.81
N GLU A 65 -19.79 14.98 -5.64
CA GLU A 65 -20.91 14.71 -4.74
C GLU A 65 -22.27 15.03 -5.40
N GLU A 66 -22.34 16.07 -6.22
CA GLU A 66 -23.53 16.49 -6.97
C GLU A 66 -23.90 15.57 -8.15
N ASP A 67 -22.95 14.85 -8.74
CA ASP A 67 -23.19 13.92 -9.87
C ASP A 67 -24.01 12.68 -9.47
N VAL A 68 -24.24 12.45 -8.17
CA VAL A 68 -25.04 11.33 -7.65
C VAL A 68 -26.46 11.70 -7.21
N GLY A 69 -26.96 12.87 -7.65
CA GLY A 69 -28.39 13.24 -7.51
C GLY A 69 -28.81 13.73 -6.13
N GLY A 70 -27.95 14.43 -5.41
CA GLY A 70 -28.29 15.17 -4.18
C GLY A 70 -28.53 14.32 -2.92
N SER A 71 -28.50 13.01 -3.02
CA SER A 71 -28.54 12.08 -1.90
C SER A 71 -27.29 11.27 -1.82
N SER A 72 -26.12 11.95 -2.07
CA SER A 72 -24.90 11.45 -1.50
C SER A 72 -24.09 10.39 -2.26
N HIS A 73 -22.79 10.42 -1.95
CA HIS A 73 -21.82 9.33 -2.06
C HIS A 73 -22.43 7.95 -1.74
N ASP A 74 -23.50 7.90 -0.98
CA ASP A 74 -24.25 6.73 -0.61
C ASP A 74 -24.73 5.92 -1.83
N ALA A 75 -25.22 6.55 -2.90
CA ALA A 75 -25.77 5.84 -4.07
C ALA A 75 -24.74 4.98 -4.82
N VAL A 76 -23.46 5.38 -4.88
CA VAL A 76 -22.38 4.56 -5.45
C VAL A 76 -21.96 3.47 -4.48
N GLN A 77 -21.82 3.85 -3.22
CA GLN A 77 -21.44 2.92 -2.15
C GLN A 77 -22.53 1.88 -1.95
N ASP A 78 -23.80 2.28 -1.90
CA ASP A 78 -24.96 1.39 -1.78
C ASP A 78 -25.07 0.42 -2.96
N TYR A 79 -24.85 0.90 -4.19
CA TYR A 79 -24.82 0.03 -5.35
C TYR A 79 -23.74 -1.06 -5.22
N LEU A 80 -22.54 -0.65 -4.82
CA LEU A 80 -21.43 -1.59 -4.67
C LEU A 80 -21.66 -2.55 -3.50
N GLN A 81 -22.14 -2.07 -2.34
CA GLN A 81 -22.34 -2.89 -1.15
C GLN A 81 -23.53 -3.84 -1.26
N ASN A 82 -24.57 -3.48 -2.06
CA ASN A 82 -25.73 -4.33 -2.29
C ASN A 82 -25.54 -5.32 -3.46
N HIS A 83 -24.44 -5.21 -4.22
CA HIS A 83 -24.14 -6.17 -5.26
C HIS A 83 -23.84 -7.55 -4.65
N PRO A 84 -24.42 -8.67 -5.16
CA PRO A 84 -24.30 -10.01 -4.54
C PRO A 84 -22.86 -10.44 -4.20
N TYR A 85 -21.89 -10.15 -5.08
CA TYR A 85 -20.47 -10.43 -4.82
C TYR A 85 -19.85 -9.51 -3.80
N PHE A 86 -20.42 -8.32 -3.55
CA PHE A 86 -19.75 -7.28 -2.76
C PHE A 86 -20.40 -7.01 -1.41
N ILE A 87 -21.38 -7.82 -0.96
CA ILE A 87 -21.95 -7.73 0.39
C ILE A 87 -20.81 -7.78 1.41
N GLY A 88 -20.70 -6.74 2.27
CA GLY A 88 -19.59 -6.59 3.20
C GLY A 88 -18.32 -6.00 2.59
N LEU A 89 -18.42 -5.33 1.43
CA LEU A 89 -17.32 -4.57 0.82
C LEU A 89 -16.72 -3.58 1.84
N ARG A 90 -15.43 -3.64 2.03
CA ARG A 90 -14.71 -2.67 2.87
C ARG A 90 -14.53 -1.39 2.08
N THR A 91 -15.02 -0.30 2.65
CA THR A 91 -14.96 1.02 2.02
C THR A 91 -14.37 2.05 2.97
N ARG A 92 -13.69 3.04 2.40
CA ARG A 92 -13.26 4.25 3.09
C ARG A 92 -13.54 5.46 2.24
N VAL A 93 -14.26 6.40 2.82
CA VAL A 93 -14.60 7.68 2.19
C VAL A 93 -13.65 8.76 2.72
N SER A 94 -13.20 9.62 1.83
CA SER A 94 -12.55 10.89 2.16
C SER A 94 -12.94 11.94 1.13
N TYR A 95 -12.71 13.22 1.42
CA TYR A 95 -13.14 14.33 0.59
C TYR A 95 -11.94 15.18 0.18
N VAL A 96 -12.01 15.69 -1.05
CA VAL A 96 -11.02 16.61 -1.63
C VAL A 96 -11.73 17.67 -2.47
N ASP A 97 -11.07 18.80 -2.72
CA ASP A 97 -11.65 19.89 -3.49
C ASP A 97 -11.62 19.64 -5.01
N THR A 98 -10.69 18.78 -5.47
CA THR A 98 -10.50 18.50 -6.89
C THR A 98 -10.35 16.99 -7.13
N PRO A 99 -10.81 16.49 -8.32
CA PRO A 99 -10.65 15.09 -8.66
C PRO A 99 -9.19 14.62 -8.64
N ILE A 100 -8.92 13.50 -7.96
CA ILE A 100 -7.58 12.90 -7.80
C ILE A 100 -7.23 11.87 -8.86
N PHE A 101 -8.08 11.69 -9.87
CA PHE A 101 -7.84 10.83 -11.02
C PHE A 101 -8.35 11.51 -12.29
N HIS A 102 -7.69 11.22 -13.43
CA HIS A 102 -8.07 11.80 -14.73
C HIS A 102 -9.18 11.02 -15.45
N ARG A 103 -9.21 9.71 -15.30
CA ARG A 103 -10.13 8.81 -16.03
C ARG A 103 -10.46 7.57 -15.22
N LEU A 104 -11.59 6.95 -15.53
CA LEU A 104 -11.95 5.63 -15.02
C LEU A 104 -11.17 4.54 -15.75
N LYS A 105 -10.69 3.54 -15.01
CA LYS A 105 -10.09 2.31 -15.52
C LYS A 105 -10.57 1.13 -14.68
N ILE A 106 -11.21 0.17 -15.31
CA ILE A 106 -11.53 -1.11 -14.69
C ILE A 106 -10.73 -2.20 -15.39
N LYS A 107 -9.92 -2.93 -14.64
CA LYS A 107 -8.97 -3.89 -15.17
C LYS A 107 -9.19 -5.26 -14.56
N ILE A 108 -9.29 -6.27 -15.41
CA ILE A 108 -9.21 -7.65 -14.97
C ILE A 108 -7.74 -7.99 -14.72
N LYS A 109 -7.49 -8.64 -13.61
CA LYS A 109 -6.18 -9.09 -13.16
C LYS A 109 -6.27 -10.55 -12.70
N LYS A 110 -5.13 -11.22 -12.55
CA LYS A 110 -5.08 -12.55 -11.91
C LYS A 110 -5.29 -12.45 -10.40
N GLU A 111 -4.78 -11.37 -9.80
CA GLU A 111 -4.91 -11.06 -8.37
C GLU A 111 -5.27 -9.59 -8.18
N ILE A 112 -6.11 -9.28 -7.19
CA ILE A 112 -6.44 -7.89 -6.82
C ILE A 112 -5.35 -7.22 -6.01
N VAL A 113 -4.46 -8.01 -5.38
CA VAL A 113 -3.19 -7.58 -4.80
C VAL A 113 -2.18 -8.72 -4.98
N THR A 114 -1.09 -8.45 -5.68
CA THR A 114 -0.15 -9.51 -6.09
C THR A 114 0.87 -9.77 -4.99
N ILE A 115 0.79 -10.96 -4.37
CA ILE A 115 1.77 -11.44 -3.39
C ILE A 115 2.64 -12.56 -3.97
N GLY A 116 2.06 -13.42 -4.80
CA GLY A 116 2.76 -14.52 -5.45
C GLY A 116 3.13 -14.23 -6.90
N GLY A 117 4.01 -15.05 -7.45
CA GLY A 117 4.21 -15.14 -8.88
C GLY A 117 3.16 -16.05 -9.51
N ASN A 118 3.03 -16.03 -10.82
CA ASN A 118 2.23 -17.00 -11.56
C ASN A 118 3.12 -18.13 -12.04
N ALA A 119 2.75 -19.37 -11.73
CA ALA A 119 3.47 -20.55 -12.24
C ALA A 119 3.53 -20.58 -13.78
N ASP A 120 2.48 -20.05 -14.43
CA ASP A 120 2.33 -19.99 -15.89
C ASP A 120 2.85 -18.70 -16.53
N ASP A 121 3.59 -17.85 -15.79
CA ASP A 121 4.16 -16.63 -16.38
C ASP A 121 5.42 -17.00 -17.18
N ASP A 122 5.52 -16.54 -18.44
CA ASP A 122 6.68 -16.76 -19.29
C ASP A 122 7.95 -16.08 -18.76
N ASP A 123 7.80 -15.10 -17.89
CA ASP A 123 8.89 -14.38 -17.24
C ASP A 123 9.22 -15.07 -15.91
N GLU A 124 10.36 -15.75 -15.85
CA GLU A 124 10.88 -16.45 -14.66
C GLU A 124 10.89 -15.55 -13.41
N SER A 125 11.14 -14.23 -13.58
CA SER A 125 11.14 -13.27 -12.47
C SER A 125 9.75 -13.05 -11.85
N LYS A 126 8.70 -13.58 -12.49
CA LYS A 126 7.31 -13.46 -12.04
C LYS A 126 6.71 -14.79 -11.58
N LYS A 127 7.48 -15.88 -11.65
CA LYS A 127 7.04 -17.17 -11.11
C LYS A 127 7.04 -17.18 -9.59
N PRO A 128 6.20 -18.01 -8.95
CA PRO A 128 6.23 -18.18 -7.51
C PRO A 128 7.59 -18.67 -7.06
N ILE A 129 8.13 -18.09 -6.01
CA ILE A 129 9.41 -18.49 -5.43
C ILE A 129 9.14 -19.49 -4.31
N GLY A 130 9.78 -20.67 -4.38
CA GLY A 130 9.86 -21.65 -3.29
C GLY A 130 8.53 -22.03 -2.62
N HIS A 131 8.34 -21.57 -1.41
CA HIS A 131 7.20 -21.95 -0.54
C HIS A 131 5.81 -21.50 -1.04
N MET A 132 5.74 -20.49 -1.93
CA MET A 132 4.48 -19.99 -2.47
C MET A 132 3.74 -21.00 -3.36
N SER A 133 4.45 -21.95 -3.96
CA SER A 133 3.84 -22.98 -4.81
C SER A 133 3.10 -24.09 -4.03
N GLN A 134 3.24 -24.11 -2.70
CA GLN A 134 2.80 -25.21 -1.84
C GLN A 134 1.54 -24.91 -1.02
N CYS A 135 1.09 -23.64 -0.94
CA CYS A 135 -0.08 -23.28 -0.16
C CYS A 135 -1.09 -22.47 -0.96
N THR A 136 -2.38 -22.70 -0.67
CA THR A 136 -3.47 -21.88 -1.22
C THR A 136 -3.72 -20.70 -0.29
N ILE A 137 -3.54 -19.49 -0.82
CA ILE A 137 -3.83 -18.26 -0.09
C ILE A 137 -5.28 -17.87 -0.38
N ASP A 138 -6.12 -17.96 0.64
CA ASP A 138 -7.52 -17.60 0.53
C ASP A 138 -7.95 -16.78 1.76
N PRO A 139 -7.88 -15.43 1.68
CA PRO A 139 -8.26 -14.56 2.80
C PRO A 139 -9.74 -14.68 3.20
N THR A 140 -10.59 -15.27 2.35
CA THR A 140 -12.00 -15.52 2.68
C THR A 140 -12.19 -16.66 3.68
N LYS A 141 -11.20 -17.56 3.77
CA LYS A 141 -11.22 -18.73 4.66
C LYS A 141 -10.39 -18.55 5.92
N ILE A 142 -9.23 -17.94 5.77
CA ILE A 142 -8.30 -17.76 6.88
C ILE A 142 -7.50 -16.45 6.70
N CYS A 143 -7.47 -15.64 7.75
CA CYS A 143 -6.63 -14.45 7.85
C CYS A 143 -6.29 -14.20 9.33
N GLY A 144 -5.37 -13.29 9.60
CA GLY A 144 -5.05 -12.85 10.95
C GLY A 144 -6.23 -12.12 11.62
N GLU A 145 -6.13 -11.94 12.92
CA GLU A 145 -7.13 -11.21 13.70
C GLU A 145 -7.08 -9.70 13.41
N TYR A 146 -8.24 -9.10 13.17
CA TYR A 146 -8.37 -7.66 12.95
C TYR A 146 -8.25 -6.90 14.26
N VAL A 147 -7.35 -5.93 14.32
CA VAL A 147 -7.19 -5.02 15.46
C VAL A 147 -7.60 -3.62 15.03
N LYS A 148 -8.56 -3.05 15.76
CA LYS A 148 -9.06 -1.69 15.49
C LYS A 148 -7.95 -0.65 15.72
N PRO A 149 -8.01 0.51 15.01
CA PRO A 149 -7.06 1.59 15.19
C PRO A 149 -6.86 2.02 16.65
N ASP A 150 -7.92 2.11 17.43
CA ASP A 150 -7.88 2.55 18.83
C ASP A 150 -7.16 1.55 19.76
N GLU A 151 -7.06 0.29 19.34
CA GLU A 151 -6.37 -0.78 20.07
C GLU A 151 -4.96 -1.05 19.56
N TRP A 152 -4.60 -0.46 18.39
CA TRP A 152 -3.35 -0.75 17.70
C TRP A 152 -2.11 -0.31 18.48
N ASP A 153 -2.19 0.84 19.16
CA ASP A 153 -1.06 1.39 19.91
C ASP A 153 -0.56 0.45 21.00
N ARG A 154 -1.46 -0.36 21.61
CA ARG A 154 -1.06 -1.37 22.61
C ARG A 154 -0.14 -2.44 22.03
N LEU A 155 -0.34 -2.81 20.74
CA LEU A 155 0.54 -3.77 20.07
C LEU A 155 1.89 -3.14 19.73
N CYS A 156 1.90 -1.85 19.37
CA CYS A 156 3.13 -1.11 19.15
C CYS A 156 3.96 -0.93 20.42
N ASP A 157 3.31 -0.87 21.59
CA ASP A 157 3.96 -0.69 22.89
C ASP A 157 4.35 -2.03 23.55
N ASP A 158 3.80 -3.16 23.11
CA ASP A 158 4.14 -4.46 23.68
C ASP A 158 5.51 -4.96 23.15
N PRO A 159 6.52 -5.07 24.02
CA PRO A 159 7.85 -5.55 23.61
C PRO A 159 7.87 -7.02 23.18
N GLY A 160 6.78 -7.77 23.39
CA GLY A 160 6.60 -9.14 22.92
C GLY A 160 5.99 -9.23 21.52
N VAL A 161 5.51 -8.13 20.95
CA VAL A 161 4.88 -8.07 19.63
C VAL A 161 5.86 -7.52 18.61
N VAL A 162 5.99 -8.20 17.48
CA VAL A 162 6.69 -7.65 16.32
C VAL A 162 5.67 -7.01 15.38
N VAL A 163 5.82 -5.71 15.16
CA VAL A 163 4.98 -4.95 14.23
C VAL A 163 5.69 -4.87 12.88
N ILE A 164 5.10 -5.42 11.83
CA ILE A 164 5.67 -5.51 10.48
C ILE A 164 4.92 -4.59 9.52
N ASP A 165 5.66 -3.72 8.83
CA ASP A 165 5.13 -2.90 7.74
C ASP A 165 5.17 -3.70 6.44
N THR A 166 4.03 -4.14 5.91
CA THR A 166 3.97 -4.95 4.66
C THR A 166 4.04 -4.11 3.39
N ARG A 167 4.37 -2.81 3.51
CA ARG A 167 4.46 -1.90 2.37
C ARG A 167 5.85 -1.95 1.73
N ASN A 168 5.95 -1.33 0.56
CA ASN A 168 7.23 -1.20 -0.14
C ASN A 168 8.13 -0.15 0.53
N LYS A 169 9.44 -0.30 0.38
CA LYS A 169 10.45 0.61 0.93
C LYS A 169 10.11 2.09 0.71
N TYR A 170 9.77 2.49 -0.51
CA TYR A 170 9.48 3.89 -0.83
C TYR A 170 8.22 4.45 -0.13
N GLU A 171 7.29 3.58 0.31
CA GLU A 171 6.13 3.96 1.12
C GLU A 171 6.56 4.13 2.60
N ILE A 172 7.44 3.25 3.07
CA ILE A 172 7.98 3.24 4.44
C ILE A 172 8.89 4.44 4.67
N ASP A 173 9.71 4.80 3.68
CA ASP A 173 10.67 5.91 3.74
C ASP A 173 10.01 7.27 4.03
N ILE A 174 8.72 7.44 3.74
CA ILE A 174 7.99 8.68 4.02
C ILE A 174 7.16 8.64 5.31
N GLY A 175 6.96 7.46 5.87
CA GLY A 175 6.30 7.30 7.17
C GLY A 175 5.97 5.85 7.50
N THR A 176 6.06 5.52 8.79
CA THR A 176 5.77 4.20 9.35
C THR A 176 5.44 4.31 10.83
N PHE A 177 4.98 3.24 11.47
CA PHE A 177 4.83 3.20 12.93
C PHE A 177 6.19 3.13 13.62
N GLU A 178 6.26 3.75 14.77
CA GLU A 178 7.42 3.70 15.64
C GLU A 178 7.79 2.25 15.97
N ASN A 179 9.06 1.87 15.82
CA ASN A 179 9.59 0.52 16.02
C ASN A 179 9.07 -0.56 15.06
N ALA A 180 8.34 -0.20 13.99
CA ALA A 180 7.92 -1.18 13.01
C ALA A 180 9.10 -1.75 12.21
N VAL A 181 9.03 -3.03 11.90
CA VAL A 181 10.02 -3.73 11.07
C VAL A 181 9.71 -3.47 9.61
N SER A 182 10.71 -2.96 8.89
CA SER A 182 10.64 -2.82 7.44
C SER A 182 11.19 -4.07 6.74
N PRO A 183 10.46 -4.68 5.79
CA PRO A 183 10.99 -5.74 4.94
C PRO A 183 11.96 -5.23 3.87
N ASN A 184 12.09 -3.92 3.72
CA ASN A 184 12.93 -3.25 2.73
C ASN A 184 12.71 -3.73 1.28
N THR A 185 11.48 -4.10 0.94
CA THR A 185 11.10 -4.64 -0.36
C THR A 185 10.71 -3.55 -1.35
N ASP A 186 11.05 -3.74 -2.63
CA ASP A 186 10.65 -2.85 -3.72
C ASP A 186 9.23 -3.10 -4.21
N ASN A 187 8.73 -4.32 -4.00
CA ASN A 187 7.39 -4.75 -4.34
C ASN A 187 6.91 -5.86 -3.42
N PHE A 188 5.58 -6.01 -3.31
CA PHE A 188 4.94 -6.94 -2.38
C PHE A 188 5.22 -8.43 -2.69
N ARG A 189 5.67 -8.77 -3.89
CA ARG A 189 6.05 -10.16 -4.24
C ARG A 189 7.29 -10.65 -3.49
N GLN A 190 8.16 -9.75 -3.04
CA GLN A 190 9.35 -10.08 -2.28
C GLN A 190 9.04 -10.35 -0.79
N PHE A 191 7.84 -9.97 -0.34
CA PHE A 191 7.44 -10.08 1.07
C PHE A 191 7.44 -11.52 1.60
N PRO A 192 6.93 -12.54 0.89
CA PRO A 192 6.96 -13.93 1.36
C PRO A 192 8.36 -14.45 1.66
N ASP A 193 9.32 -14.22 0.78
CA ASP A 193 10.70 -14.66 0.97
C ASP A 193 11.37 -13.96 2.16
N TRP A 194 11.12 -12.66 2.28
CA TRP A 194 11.61 -11.91 3.42
C TRP A 194 11.00 -12.46 4.73
N LEU A 195 9.70 -12.76 4.74
CA LEU A 195 8.98 -13.24 5.91
C LEU A 195 9.51 -14.59 6.39
N HIS A 196 9.81 -15.52 5.48
CA HIS A 196 10.42 -16.81 5.85
C HIS A 196 11.80 -16.64 6.44
N ARG A 197 12.64 -15.77 5.89
CA ARG A 197 13.96 -15.47 6.45
C ARG A 197 13.85 -14.83 7.83
N PHE A 198 12.90 -13.90 7.98
CA PHE A 198 12.63 -13.24 9.26
C PHE A 198 12.16 -14.25 10.32
N ALA A 199 11.22 -15.13 9.98
CA ALA A 199 10.73 -16.17 10.88
C ALA A 199 11.85 -17.14 11.28
N LYS A 200 12.72 -17.53 10.36
CA LYS A 200 13.91 -18.34 10.64
C LYS A 200 14.83 -17.64 11.64
N ALA A 201 15.12 -16.35 11.44
CA ALA A 201 15.91 -15.57 12.38
C ALA A 201 15.27 -15.53 13.79
N CYS A 202 13.93 -15.46 13.88
CA CYS A 202 13.21 -15.52 15.16
C CYS A 202 13.39 -16.86 15.90
N VAL A 203 13.54 -17.97 15.17
CA VAL A 203 13.75 -19.30 15.75
C VAL A 203 15.22 -19.49 16.19
N GLU A 204 16.16 -18.98 15.42
CA GLU A 204 17.60 -19.11 15.73
C GLU A 204 18.00 -18.43 17.04
N VAL A 205 17.30 -17.38 17.45
CA VAL A 205 17.51 -16.70 18.75
C VAL A 205 17.31 -17.66 19.94
N GLU A 206 16.35 -18.59 19.88
CA GLU A 206 16.14 -19.59 20.95
C GLU A 206 17.36 -20.48 21.20
N THR A 207 18.14 -20.75 20.16
CA THR A 207 19.31 -21.61 20.29
C THR A 207 20.49 -20.90 20.96
N TYR A 208 20.54 -19.58 20.86
CA TYR A 208 21.56 -18.75 21.52
C TYR A 208 21.21 -18.47 23.00
N GLU A 209 19.95 -18.10 23.30
CA GLU A 209 19.50 -17.86 24.67
C GLU A 209 19.67 -19.12 25.55
N LYS A 210 19.37 -20.32 25.05
CA LYS A 210 19.59 -21.59 25.78
C LYS A 210 21.07 -21.92 26.01
N LYS A 211 22.00 -21.31 25.28
CA LYS A 211 23.44 -21.47 25.47
C LYS A 211 24.01 -20.45 26.46
N GLU A 212 23.37 -19.26 26.58
CA GLU A 212 23.84 -18.19 27.48
C GLU A 212 23.28 -18.29 28.90
N GLU A 213 22.15 -18.99 29.13
CA GLU A 213 21.68 -19.31 30.49
C GLU A 213 22.69 -20.14 31.31
N SER A 214 23.75 -20.64 30.65
CA SER A 214 24.88 -21.31 31.33
C SER A 214 26.03 -20.37 31.74
N THR A 215 25.95 -19.06 31.44
CA THR A 215 26.97 -18.07 31.80
C THR A 215 26.30 -16.74 32.18
N GLU A 216 26.24 -16.46 33.49
CA GLU A 216 25.78 -15.20 34.03
C GLU A 216 26.69 -14.05 33.58
N GLN A 217 26.17 -13.20 32.70
CA GLN A 217 26.56 -11.78 32.69
C GLN A 217 25.48 -10.89 32.03
N CYS A 218 25.14 -9.90 32.81
CA CYS A 218 24.11 -8.85 32.62
C CYS A 218 24.23 -8.10 31.30
N VAL A 219 23.20 -8.11 30.46
CA VAL A 219 23.05 -7.16 29.33
C VAL A 219 21.68 -6.46 29.33
N VAL A 220 21.77 -5.13 29.36
CA VAL A 220 20.68 -4.17 29.41
C VAL A 220 19.71 -4.36 28.25
N ASN A 221 18.42 -4.43 28.58
CA ASN A 221 17.28 -4.51 27.67
C ASN A 221 17.22 -3.37 26.68
N LYS A 222 17.36 -3.68 25.39
CA LYS A 222 16.89 -2.84 24.27
C LYS A 222 16.23 -3.74 23.22
N GLY A 223 14.89 -3.67 23.12
CA GLY A 223 14.02 -4.15 22.05
C GLY A 223 14.31 -5.49 21.35
N ILE A 224 13.30 -6.07 20.70
CA ILE A 224 13.38 -7.32 19.93
C ILE A 224 14.37 -7.20 18.75
N ILE A 225 14.66 -5.99 18.26
CA ILE A 225 15.37 -5.76 16.99
C ILE A 225 16.64 -4.93 17.18
N GLY A 226 17.76 -5.39 16.56
CA GLY A 226 19.06 -4.71 16.51
C GLY A 226 19.57 -4.56 15.07
N ARG A 227 20.69 -3.83 14.84
CA ARG A 227 21.30 -3.68 13.52
C ARG A 227 22.09 -4.93 13.09
N SER A 228 22.10 -5.18 11.78
CA SER A 228 22.57 -6.36 11.05
C SER A 228 24.06 -6.72 11.20
N ILE A 229 24.37 -8.01 11.12
CA ILE A 229 25.71 -8.56 10.81
C ILE A 229 25.55 -9.52 9.62
N SER A 230 26.49 -9.44 8.65
CA SER A 230 26.44 -10.12 7.35
C SER A 230 26.87 -11.59 7.38
N SER A 231 26.31 -12.46 6.59
CA SER A 231 26.91 -13.29 5.55
C SER A 231 26.06 -14.50 5.10
N MET A 232 26.11 -14.80 3.84
CA MET A 232 26.08 -16.01 3.00
C MET A 232 25.09 -15.94 1.82
N ASN A 233 25.66 -15.99 0.61
CA ASN A 233 25.00 -15.92 -0.69
C ASN A 233 24.29 -17.23 -1.07
N ASP A 234 23.01 -17.13 -1.46
CA ASP A 234 22.33 -18.15 -2.29
C ASP A 234 22.08 -17.61 -3.71
N ALA A 235 22.72 -18.22 -4.68
CA ALA A 235 22.79 -17.75 -6.08
C ALA A 235 21.50 -17.98 -6.91
N ARG A 236 20.37 -18.39 -6.29
CA ARG A 236 19.16 -18.83 -7.01
C ARG A 236 18.03 -17.81 -7.08
N ASN A 237 18.17 -16.62 -6.46
CA ASN A 237 17.15 -15.57 -6.50
C ASN A 237 17.64 -14.39 -7.34
N PRO A 238 16.99 -14.04 -8.48
CA PRO A 238 17.42 -12.94 -9.36
C PRO A 238 17.25 -11.54 -8.74
N HIS A 239 16.56 -11.42 -7.60
CA HIS A 239 16.42 -10.18 -6.83
C HIS A 239 16.38 -10.49 -5.32
N PRO A 240 17.45 -11.02 -4.73
CA PRO A 240 17.49 -11.22 -3.29
C PRO A 240 17.42 -9.86 -2.59
N VAL A 241 16.60 -9.76 -1.54
CA VAL A 241 16.78 -8.67 -0.56
C VAL A 241 18.17 -8.90 0.04
N PRO A 242 19.08 -7.91 0.02
CA PRO A 242 20.42 -8.09 0.54
C PRO A 242 20.37 -8.62 1.98
N GLU A 243 21.16 -9.64 2.30
CA GLU A 243 21.23 -10.21 3.67
C GLU A 243 21.63 -9.17 4.72
N GLU A 244 22.40 -8.16 4.31
CA GLU A 244 22.82 -7.03 5.13
C GLU A 244 21.67 -6.18 5.68
N GLU A 245 20.44 -6.34 5.15
CA GLU A 245 19.27 -5.55 5.51
C GLU A 245 18.26 -6.30 6.40
N MET A 246 18.56 -7.55 6.77
CA MET A 246 17.68 -8.29 7.71
C MET A 246 17.79 -7.71 9.12
N PRO A 247 16.66 -7.44 9.79
CA PRO A 247 16.69 -6.98 11.17
C PRO A 247 17.25 -8.08 12.08
N VAL A 248 18.14 -7.71 13.00
CA VAL A 248 18.63 -8.64 14.03
C VAL A 248 17.52 -8.86 15.05
N VAL A 249 17.01 -10.07 15.12
CA VAL A 249 16.03 -10.48 16.14
C VAL A 249 16.80 -10.85 17.40
N ARG A 250 16.47 -10.24 18.54
CA ARG A 250 17.13 -10.48 19.84
C ARG A 250 16.31 -11.35 20.79
N LYS A 251 15.01 -11.40 20.59
CA LYS A 251 14.07 -12.22 21.36
C LYS A 251 13.01 -12.79 20.44
N LYS A 252 12.56 -14.00 20.74
CA LYS A 252 11.42 -14.61 20.04
C LYS A 252 10.17 -13.77 20.28
N PRO A 253 9.45 -13.35 19.22
CA PRO A 253 8.20 -12.65 19.39
C PRO A 253 7.12 -13.59 19.95
N LYS A 254 6.22 -13.03 20.77
CA LYS A 254 5.02 -13.72 21.27
C LYS A 254 3.86 -13.61 20.29
N ALA A 255 3.87 -12.59 19.48
CA ALA A 255 2.86 -12.33 18.45
C ALA A 255 3.46 -11.53 17.30
N VAL A 256 2.81 -11.60 16.14
CA VAL A 256 3.14 -10.81 14.95
C VAL A 256 1.94 -9.95 14.59
N ALA A 257 2.17 -8.65 14.38
CA ALA A 257 1.16 -7.69 13.94
C ALA A 257 1.59 -7.06 12.62
N MET A 258 0.70 -7.03 11.63
CA MET A 258 1.00 -6.53 10.29
C MET A 258 0.13 -5.34 9.94
N PHE A 259 0.67 -4.38 9.21
CA PHE A 259 -0.11 -3.27 8.67
C PHE A 259 0.30 -2.89 7.25
N CYS A 260 -0.61 -2.26 6.53
CA CYS A 260 -0.37 -1.65 5.23
C CYS A 260 -1.22 -0.39 5.08
N THR A 261 -1.24 0.23 3.91
CA THR A 261 -1.98 1.48 3.66
C THR A 261 -3.49 1.35 3.94
N GLY A 262 -4.17 0.36 3.36
CA GLY A 262 -5.63 0.24 3.42
C GLY A 262 -6.17 -1.10 3.93
N GLY A 263 -5.30 -2.03 4.41
CA GLY A 263 -5.69 -3.33 4.96
C GLY A 263 -5.57 -4.51 4.00
N ILE A 264 -5.77 -4.34 2.70
CA ILE A 264 -5.84 -5.43 1.72
C ILE A 264 -4.57 -6.31 1.66
N ARG A 265 -3.36 -5.70 1.70
CA ARG A 265 -2.11 -6.47 1.71
C ARG A 265 -2.01 -7.31 2.98
N CYS A 266 -2.49 -6.78 4.11
CA CYS A 266 -2.44 -7.47 5.38
C CYS A 266 -3.35 -8.70 5.41
N GLU A 267 -4.57 -8.61 4.91
CA GLU A 267 -5.44 -9.78 4.82
C GLU A 267 -4.76 -10.90 4.03
N LYS A 268 -4.14 -10.57 2.89
CA LYS A 268 -3.46 -11.55 2.05
C LYS A 268 -2.15 -12.07 2.67
N SER A 269 -1.35 -11.17 3.30
CA SER A 269 -0.10 -11.59 3.94
C SER A 269 -0.32 -12.41 5.20
N THR A 270 -1.32 -12.08 6.03
CA THR A 270 -1.64 -12.90 7.21
C THR A 270 -2.26 -14.24 6.83
N SER A 271 -3.12 -14.28 5.79
CA SER A 271 -3.61 -15.54 5.21
C SER A 271 -2.46 -16.43 4.75
N TYR A 272 -1.50 -15.87 4.02
CA TYR A 272 -0.29 -16.58 3.62
C TYR A 272 0.52 -17.06 4.82
N THR A 273 0.76 -16.19 5.79
CA THR A 273 1.54 -16.49 7.00
C THR A 273 1.01 -17.72 7.74
N ILE A 274 -0.32 -17.80 7.87
CA ILE A 274 -0.99 -18.90 8.56
C ILE A 274 -1.03 -20.15 7.66
N ALA A 275 -1.41 -20.03 6.39
CA ALA A 275 -1.52 -21.15 5.47
C ALA A 275 -0.17 -21.83 5.17
N ALA A 276 0.92 -21.06 5.14
CA ALA A 276 2.28 -21.56 4.94
C ALA A 276 2.99 -21.95 6.24
N GLU A 277 2.30 -21.86 7.39
CA GLU A 277 2.85 -22.17 8.72
C GLU A 277 4.21 -21.48 8.97
N VAL A 278 4.31 -20.18 8.56
CA VAL A 278 5.58 -19.42 8.64
C VAL A 278 6.03 -19.22 10.08
N PHE A 279 5.09 -19.10 11.02
CA PHE A 279 5.32 -19.08 12.46
C PHE A 279 4.60 -20.27 13.13
N PRO A 280 4.93 -20.59 14.40
CA PRO A 280 4.21 -21.61 15.17
C PRO A 280 2.69 -21.40 15.13
N LYS A 281 1.92 -22.50 15.09
CA LYS A 281 0.45 -22.45 14.94
C LYS A 281 -0.28 -21.75 16.10
N ASP A 282 0.33 -21.71 17.26
CA ASP A 282 -0.16 -21.06 18.48
C ASP A 282 0.24 -19.58 18.58
N MET A 283 1.07 -19.09 17.64
CA MET A 283 1.47 -17.68 17.63
C MET A 283 0.35 -16.79 17.08
N PRO A 284 -0.17 -15.82 17.86
CA PRO A 284 -1.16 -14.88 17.38
C PRO A 284 -0.64 -14.03 16.21
N ILE A 285 -1.44 -13.95 15.15
CA ILE A 285 -1.18 -13.12 13.95
C ILE A 285 -2.27 -12.06 13.86
N TYR A 286 -1.88 -10.81 14.01
CA TYR A 286 -2.77 -9.65 13.98
C TYR A 286 -2.57 -8.82 12.71
N HIS A 287 -3.59 -8.04 12.33
CA HIS A 287 -3.41 -6.96 11.38
C HIS A 287 -4.33 -5.76 11.66
N LEU A 288 -3.85 -4.57 11.27
CA LEU A 288 -4.54 -3.31 11.48
C LEU A 288 -5.78 -3.22 10.58
N ASP A 289 -6.97 -3.14 11.19
CA ASP A 289 -8.24 -3.01 10.49
C ASP A 289 -8.33 -1.68 9.72
N GLY A 290 -8.58 -1.76 8.42
CA GLY A 290 -8.59 -0.61 7.51
C GLY A 290 -7.23 0.06 7.29
N GLY A 291 -6.14 -0.53 7.84
CA GLY A 291 -4.76 -0.10 7.63
C GLY A 291 -4.44 1.29 8.19
N VAL A 292 -3.31 1.84 7.75
CA VAL A 292 -2.82 3.17 8.18
C VAL A 292 -3.83 4.28 7.91
N LEU A 293 -4.61 4.19 6.82
CA LEU A 293 -5.63 5.19 6.54
C LEU A 293 -6.73 5.23 7.61
N ALA A 294 -7.11 4.06 8.15
CA ALA A 294 -8.05 4.01 9.28
C ALA A 294 -7.45 4.60 10.54
N TYR A 295 -6.18 4.29 10.79
CA TYR A 295 -5.47 4.80 11.94
C TYR A 295 -5.30 6.33 11.90
N LEU A 296 -4.88 6.90 10.76
CA LEU A 296 -4.71 8.34 10.61
C LEU A 296 -6.04 9.12 10.68
N ASP A 297 -7.13 8.50 10.27
CA ASP A 297 -8.47 9.07 10.37
C ASP A 297 -8.95 9.14 11.83
N SER A 298 -8.75 8.06 12.60
CA SER A 298 -9.12 7.99 14.02
C SER A 298 -8.14 8.75 14.94
N HIS A 299 -6.92 9.03 14.48
CA HIS A 299 -5.88 9.75 15.23
C HIS A 299 -5.51 11.07 14.55
N PRO A 300 -6.38 12.09 14.57
CA PRO A 300 -6.11 13.38 13.89
C PRO A 300 -5.01 14.22 14.57
N ASP A 301 -4.69 13.92 15.84
CA ASP A 301 -3.62 14.58 16.60
C ASP A 301 -2.31 13.78 16.46
N GLU A 302 -1.38 14.30 15.65
CA GLU A 302 -0.07 13.68 15.42
C GLU A 302 0.73 13.44 16.73
N LYS A 303 0.57 14.29 17.73
CA LYS A 303 1.32 14.19 18.99
C LYS A 303 0.93 12.97 19.81
N LYS A 304 -0.28 12.46 19.60
CA LYS A 304 -0.82 11.28 20.30
C LYS A 304 -0.69 10.00 19.48
N SER A 305 -0.09 10.08 18.32
CA SER A 305 0.00 9.00 17.34
C SER A 305 1.35 8.30 17.40
N LYS A 306 1.34 6.99 17.28
CA LYS A 306 2.55 6.16 17.07
C LYS A 306 3.05 6.21 15.62
N TRP A 307 2.24 6.72 14.70
CA TRP A 307 2.64 6.92 13.32
C TRP A 307 3.59 8.11 13.19
N LYS A 308 4.69 7.92 12.45
CA LYS A 308 5.68 8.96 12.15
C LYS A 308 5.74 9.22 10.66
N GLY A 309 5.66 10.50 10.27
CA GLY A 309 5.69 10.92 8.88
C GLY A 309 4.33 10.87 8.19
N GLU A 310 4.32 10.65 6.85
CA GLU A 310 3.14 10.68 6.01
C GLU A 310 2.84 9.32 5.39
N CYS A 311 1.59 9.03 5.08
CA CYS A 311 1.17 7.78 4.46
C CYS A 311 1.06 7.93 2.95
N PHE A 312 1.87 7.17 2.19
CA PHE A 312 1.75 7.11 0.73
C PHE A 312 0.40 6.57 0.28
N VAL A 313 -0.19 7.24 -0.72
CA VAL A 313 -1.41 6.82 -1.40
C VAL A 313 -1.22 6.76 -2.92
N PHE A 314 -1.94 5.86 -3.58
CA PHE A 314 -1.77 5.57 -5.01
C PHE A 314 -2.62 6.50 -5.91
N ASP A 315 -2.79 7.75 -5.51
CA ASP A 315 -3.53 8.78 -6.26
C ASP A 315 -2.73 10.09 -6.32
N GLN A 316 -3.35 11.16 -6.86
CA GLN A 316 -2.65 12.45 -7.06
C GLN A 316 -2.29 13.19 -5.76
N ARG A 317 -2.84 12.80 -4.61
CA ARG A 317 -2.43 13.35 -3.31
C ARG A 317 -1.01 12.93 -2.95
N VAL A 318 -0.53 11.82 -3.52
CA VAL A 318 0.77 11.19 -3.30
C VAL A 318 0.95 10.68 -1.87
N ALA A 319 0.65 11.50 -0.87
CA ALA A 319 0.65 11.11 0.54
C ALA A 319 -0.45 11.85 1.30
N VAL A 320 -0.79 11.33 2.47
CA VAL A 320 -1.72 11.95 3.42
C VAL A 320 -1.13 11.96 4.83
N THR A 321 -1.53 12.96 5.60
CA THR A 321 -1.19 13.12 7.02
C THR A 321 -2.37 12.72 7.91
N HIS A 322 -2.26 12.95 9.22
CA HIS A 322 -3.32 12.77 10.20
C HIS A 322 -4.61 13.51 9.80
N GLY A 323 -5.76 12.84 9.99
CA GLY A 323 -7.06 13.31 9.50
C GLY A 323 -7.19 13.24 7.97
N LEU A 324 -6.38 12.40 7.30
CA LEU A 324 -6.36 12.14 5.86
C LEU A 324 -6.15 13.41 4.98
N LYS A 325 -5.50 14.43 5.54
CA LYS A 325 -5.20 15.67 4.82
C LYS A 325 -4.15 15.41 3.73
N PRO A 326 -4.33 15.93 2.50
CA PRO A 326 -3.33 15.79 1.45
C PRO A 326 -1.97 16.34 1.84
N SER A 327 -0.90 15.67 1.42
CA SER A 327 0.47 16.12 1.63
C SER A 327 0.75 17.45 0.93
N THR A 328 1.48 18.32 1.62
CA THR A 328 2.11 19.52 1.01
C THR A 328 3.60 19.31 0.76
N LYS A 329 4.18 18.23 1.27
CA LYS A 329 5.62 17.94 1.26
C LYS A 329 6.05 17.08 0.07
N TYR A 330 5.20 16.15 -0.35
CA TYR A 330 5.56 15.16 -1.36
C TYR A 330 4.81 15.35 -2.67
N ASN A 331 5.53 15.15 -3.78
CA ASN A 331 5.01 15.10 -5.13
C ASN A 331 5.34 13.75 -5.76
N ALA A 332 4.57 13.33 -6.77
CA ALA A 332 4.89 12.10 -7.49
C ALA A 332 6.03 12.34 -8.49
N CYS A 333 7.04 11.49 -8.49
CA CYS A 333 7.98 11.44 -9.60
C CYS A 333 7.23 11.10 -10.90
N HIS A 334 7.31 11.93 -11.93
CA HIS A 334 6.56 11.70 -13.18
C HIS A 334 7.03 10.46 -13.95
N ALA A 335 8.24 9.95 -13.68
CA ALA A 335 8.75 8.71 -14.26
C ALA A 335 8.22 7.46 -13.53
N CYS A 336 8.55 7.28 -12.25
CA CYS A 336 8.26 6.06 -11.49
C CYS A 336 7.07 6.15 -10.54
N ARG A 337 6.48 7.33 -10.35
CA ARG A 337 5.34 7.62 -9.46
C ARG A 337 5.61 7.49 -7.96
N ARG A 338 6.86 7.24 -7.54
CA ARG A 338 7.26 7.23 -6.13
C ARG A 338 7.28 8.66 -5.56
N PRO A 339 7.07 8.83 -4.24
CA PRO A 339 7.04 10.16 -3.60
C PRO A 339 8.43 10.80 -3.59
N ILE A 340 8.50 12.08 -3.94
CA ILE A 340 9.72 12.89 -3.88
C ILE A 340 9.42 14.22 -3.17
N SER A 341 10.35 14.64 -2.30
CA SER A 341 10.28 15.93 -1.62
C SER A 341 10.98 17.02 -2.46
N ASP A 342 10.89 18.27 -2.00
CA ASP A 342 11.62 19.38 -2.65
C ASP A 342 13.14 19.24 -2.49
N GLU A 343 13.61 18.63 -1.39
CA GLU A 343 15.02 18.28 -1.20
C GLU A 343 15.47 17.23 -2.24
N ASP A 344 14.63 16.23 -2.51
CA ASP A 344 14.91 15.22 -3.53
C ASP A 344 15.02 15.84 -4.93
N LYS A 345 14.28 16.91 -5.21
CA LYS A 345 14.35 17.63 -6.49
C LYS A 345 15.63 18.48 -6.64
N LYS A 346 16.33 18.77 -5.55
CA LYS A 346 17.64 19.49 -5.58
C LYS A 346 18.82 18.58 -5.87
N ARG A 347 18.61 17.25 -5.86
CA ARG A 347 19.68 16.28 -6.10
C ARG A 347 20.18 16.36 -7.55
N PRO A 348 21.50 16.14 -7.78
CA PRO A 348 22.07 16.21 -9.12
C PRO A 348 21.57 15.12 -10.06
N ASP A 349 21.04 14.01 -9.52
CA ASP A 349 20.47 12.90 -10.26
C ASP A 349 18.97 13.07 -10.57
N TYR A 350 18.34 14.14 -10.11
CA TYR A 350 16.96 14.46 -10.42
C TYR A 350 16.81 15.18 -11.76
N VAL A 351 16.04 14.59 -12.66
CA VAL A 351 15.62 15.24 -13.91
C VAL A 351 14.10 15.20 -13.98
N LYS A 352 13.46 16.39 -13.99
CA LYS A 352 11.99 16.50 -14.00
C LYS A 352 11.39 15.63 -15.12
N GLY A 353 10.49 14.75 -14.77
CA GLY A 353 9.80 13.86 -15.70
C GLY A 353 10.59 12.62 -16.14
N VAL A 354 11.88 12.52 -15.86
CA VAL A 354 12.79 11.49 -16.37
C VAL A 354 13.35 10.61 -15.26
N SER A 355 13.93 11.20 -14.21
CA SER A 355 14.60 10.45 -13.14
C SER A 355 14.42 11.07 -11.76
N CYS A 356 14.51 10.23 -10.72
CA CYS A 356 14.60 10.61 -9.32
C CYS A 356 15.46 9.59 -8.56
N LYS A 357 15.76 9.86 -7.29
CA LYS A 357 16.58 8.99 -6.42
C LYS A 357 16.17 7.51 -6.44
N PHE A 358 14.89 7.21 -6.71
CA PHE A 358 14.38 5.83 -6.72
C PHE A 358 14.51 5.13 -8.08
N CYS A 359 14.41 5.85 -9.19
CA CYS A 359 14.35 5.22 -10.50
C CYS A 359 15.62 5.38 -11.35
N ILE A 360 16.54 6.26 -10.93
CA ILE A 360 17.78 6.50 -11.70
C ILE A 360 18.62 5.23 -11.86
N SER A 361 18.70 4.39 -10.83
CA SER A 361 19.48 3.15 -10.84
C SER A 361 18.78 1.95 -11.49
N HIS A 362 17.45 2.01 -11.70
CA HIS A 362 16.66 0.87 -12.14
C HIS A 362 16.00 1.07 -13.52
N ALA A 363 15.95 2.30 -14.02
CA ALA A 363 15.35 2.58 -15.32
C ALA A 363 16.21 2.08 -16.46
N THR A 364 15.65 1.26 -17.33
CA THR A 364 16.31 0.85 -18.56
C THR A 364 16.43 2.03 -19.53
N LYS A 365 17.41 1.98 -20.46
CA LYS A 365 17.57 3.02 -21.48
C LYS A 365 16.26 3.28 -22.24
N LYS A 366 15.55 2.22 -22.65
CA LYS A 366 14.24 2.34 -23.33
C LYS A 366 13.18 3.04 -22.49
N GLN A 367 13.21 2.89 -21.16
CA GLN A 367 12.31 3.62 -20.25
C GLN A 367 12.70 5.08 -20.15
N ILE A 368 14.00 5.38 -20.04
CA ILE A 368 14.52 6.75 -20.01
C ILE A 368 14.14 7.50 -21.28
N ASP A 369 14.46 6.95 -22.47
CA ASP A 369 14.13 7.56 -23.77
C ASP A 369 12.61 7.87 -23.87
N ARG A 370 11.76 6.96 -23.40
CA ARG A 370 10.29 7.18 -23.36
C ARG A 370 9.88 8.27 -22.36
N PHE A 371 10.58 8.38 -21.23
CA PHE A 371 10.29 9.43 -20.25
C PHE A 371 10.72 10.80 -20.76
N GLU A 372 11.87 10.90 -21.41
CA GLU A 372 12.37 12.12 -22.05
C GLU A 372 11.44 12.59 -23.15
N GLU A 373 11.02 11.69 -24.06
CA GLU A 373 10.09 12.05 -25.13
C GLU A 373 8.74 12.53 -24.57
N ARG A 374 8.21 11.85 -23.54
CA ARG A 374 6.99 12.30 -22.88
C ARG A 374 7.16 13.69 -22.27
N GLN A 375 8.27 13.95 -21.57
CA GLN A 375 8.55 15.25 -20.94
C GLN A 375 8.70 16.34 -22.01
N LYS A 376 9.34 16.06 -23.13
CA LYS A 376 9.45 16.95 -24.26
C LYS A 376 8.07 17.31 -24.82
N GLN A 377 7.18 16.33 -25.02
CA GLN A 377 5.82 16.57 -25.49
C GLN A 377 5.00 17.43 -24.52
N MET A 378 5.18 17.21 -23.21
CA MET A 378 4.54 18.02 -22.17
C MET A 378 5.02 19.48 -22.23
N ASN A 379 6.34 19.71 -22.38
CA ASN A 379 6.89 21.07 -22.48
C ASN A 379 6.36 21.80 -23.73
N LEU A 380 6.34 21.11 -24.88
CA LEU A 380 5.77 21.66 -26.12
C LEU A 380 4.28 22.00 -26.00
N ALA A 381 3.52 21.21 -25.24
CA ALA A 381 2.10 21.49 -25.00
C ALA A 381 1.92 22.73 -24.11
N LEU A 382 2.75 22.90 -23.09
CA LEU A 382 2.77 24.10 -22.23
C LEU A 382 3.10 25.36 -23.04
N GLU A 383 4.14 25.30 -23.87
CA GLU A 383 4.56 26.42 -24.75
C GLU A 383 3.43 26.83 -25.71
N LYS A 384 2.59 25.90 -26.16
CA LYS A 384 1.42 26.17 -27.01
C LYS A 384 0.18 26.60 -26.24
N GLY A 385 0.27 26.82 -24.93
CA GLY A 385 -0.86 27.21 -24.08
C GLY A 385 -1.93 26.12 -23.92
N SER A 386 -1.65 24.88 -24.36
CA SER A 386 -2.53 23.74 -24.13
C SER A 386 -2.21 23.14 -22.76
N VAL A 387 -3.13 23.33 -21.81
CA VAL A 387 -3.03 22.69 -20.48
C VAL A 387 -3.20 21.19 -20.66
N HIS A 388 -2.10 20.45 -20.61
CA HIS A 388 -2.17 18.99 -20.49
C HIS A 388 -2.76 18.67 -19.12
N ILE A 389 -3.76 17.78 -19.11
CA ILE A 389 -4.51 17.31 -17.92
C ILE A 389 -3.64 16.79 -16.76
N HIS A 390 -2.33 16.69 -16.96
CA HIS A 390 -1.36 16.28 -15.95
C HIS A 390 -0.76 17.41 -15.09
N ASP A 391 -1.02 18.67 -15.43
CA ASP A 391 -0.28 19.82 -14.87
C ASP A 391 -1.08 20.71 -13.91
N SER A 392 -2.27 20.32 -13.47
CA SER A 392 -3.04 21.14 -12.51
C SER A 392 -2.39 21.35 -11.13
N LYS A 393 -1.23 20.76 -10.85
CA LYS A 393 -0.38 21.04 -9.69
C LYS A 393 1.06 21.44 -10.04
N ALA A 394 1.36 21.75 -11.29
CA ALA A 394 2.70 22.15 -11.74
C ALA A 394 2.80 23.66 -12.03
N LEU A 395 1.78 24.43 -11.64
CA LEU A 395 1.71 25.88 -11.86
C LEU A 395 1.88 26.69 -10.56
N ASP A 396 2.26 26.07 -9.44
CA ASP A 396 2.66 26.76 -8.22
C ASP A 396 4.11 26.42 -7.84
#